data_a57edc0ecfb5cea4ef9d242a8a1195b0
#
_entry.id   a57edc0ecfb5cea4ef9d242a8a1195b0
#
_cell.length_a   1.000
_cell.length_b   1.000
_cell.length_c   1.000
_cell.angle_alpha   90.00
_cell.angle_beta   90.00
_cell.angle_gamma   90.00
#
_symmetry.space_group_name_H-M   'P 1'
#
loop_
_entity.id
_entity.type
_entity.pdbx_description
1 polymer ?
#
loop_
_entity_poly.entity_id
_entity_poly.type
_entity_poly.pdbx_seq_one_letter_code
_entity_poly.pdbx_strand_id
1 'polypeptide(L)'
;MNIRGFLDTLNLKDGDSLRLNCPSCRGRNTFTCFKDGGDYVYNCFKLDCKLKGAYSTDMTVEELKLRMAQPRNTNDNKELQPLVYPEYVVQPTSDHVLLHKFIDKYDLHNEGLMYDVKDRRAVFPIHYNGRLLDAVGRALDGAVPKWYRYSGQADFFTKRVNPDADVAVVVEDVISAIKVSHFVPSAVGFAILGTSLNVTIMKHLGEFREVVIALDRDATHKTLQYKREVELWTGLPTRALLLDDDIKYGVQDDIMRLKEML
;
A
#
# COMPACT_ATOMS: atom_id res chain seq x y z
N MET A 1 8.44 -7.11 31.95
CA MET A 1 7.26 -6.21 31.81
C MET A 1 6.29 -6.88 30.83
N ASN A 2 5.02 -6.96 31.19
CA ASN A 2 3.99 -7.49 30.29
C ASN A 2 3.57 -6.36 29.32
N ILE A 3 4.12 -6.35 28.12
CA ILE A 3 3.84 -5.32 27.12
C ILE A 3 2.37 -5.31 26.69
N ARG A 4 1.72 -6.49 26.60
CA ARG A 4 0.29 -6.63 26.24
C ARG A 4 -0.57 -5.87 27.25
N GLY A 5 -0.44 -6.18 28.54
CA GLY A 5 -1.20 -5.48 29.58
C GLY A 5 -0.97 -3.96 29.56
N PHE A 6 0.25 -3.51 29.24
CA PHE A 6 0.52 -2.09 29.09
C PHE A 6 -0.23 -1.49 27.88
N LEU A 7 -0.19 -2.15 26.70
CA LEU A 7 -0.87 -1.69 25.49
C LEU A 7 -2.39 -1.61 25.70
N ASP A 8 -2.97 -2.60 26.38
CA ASP A 8 -4.41 -2.64 26.68
C ASP A 8 -4.84 -1.48 27.58
N THR A 9 -3.96 -0.99 28.46
CA THR A 9 -4.26 0.20 29.30
C THR A 9 -4.31 1.51 28.51
N LEU A 10 -3.79 1.54 27.27
CA LEU A 10 -3.76 2.76 26.47
C LEU A 10 -5.12 3.09 25.82
N ASN A 11 -6.06 2.14 25.80
CA ASN A 11 -7.41 2.30 25.27
C ASN A 11 -7.44 2.95 23.85
N LEU A 12 -6.46 2.63 22.99
CA LEU A 12 -6.41 3.15 21.63
C LEU A 12 -7.56 2.61 20.79
N LYS A 13 -8.19 3.48 20.01
CA LYS A 13 -9.12 3.09 18.97
C LYS A 13 -8.34 2.71 17.71
N ASP A 14 -8.98 1.96 16.82
CA ASP A 14 -8.39 1.65 15.52
C ASP A 14 -8.07 2.93 14.73
N GLY A 15 -6.86 2.99 14.19
CA GLY A 15 -6.32 4.16 13.51
C GLY A 15 -5.58 5.14 14.44
N ASP A 16 -5.68 4.97 15.77
CA ASP A 16 -4.98 5.85 16.71
C ASP A 16 -3.49 5.53 16.76
N SER A 17 -2.70 6.59 16.85
CA SER A 17 -1.26 6.54 17.11
C SER A 17 -0.93 7.38 18.34
N LEU A 18 -0.16 6.80 19.25
CA LEU A 18 0.25 7.48 20.49
C LEU A 18 1.77 7.41 20.64
N ARG A 19 2.38 8.56 20.97
CA ARG A 19 3.80 8.66 21.29
C ARG A 19 3.98 9.05 22.75
N LEU A 20 4.75 8.25 23.48
CA LEU A 20 4.92 8.39 24.92
C LEU A 20 6.32 7.96 25.39
N ASN A 21 6.55 8.08 26.69
CA ASN A 21 7.78 7.61 27.29
C ASN A 21 7.85 6.09 27.22
N CYS A 22 9.00 5.55 26.84
CA CYS A 22 9.16 4.11 26.70
C CYS A 22 8.96 3.38 28.02
N PRO A 23 8.05 2.40 28.09
CA PRO A 23 7.81 1.65 29.33
C PRO A 23 8.98 0.74 29.72
N SER A 24 9.89 0.43 28.80
CA SER A 24 11.08 -0.40 29.06
C SER A 24 12.29 0.44 29.45
N CYS A 25 12.73 1.35 28.57
CA CYS A 25 13.97 2.11 28.80
C CYS A 25 13.73 3.51 29.39
N ARG A 26 12.46 3.88 29.66
CA ARG A 26 12.04 5.19 30.19
C ARG A 26 12.48 6.39 29.32
N GLY A 27 12.90 6.15 28.07
CA GLY A 27 13.25 7.20 27.11
C GLY A 27 12.06 8.15 26.91
N ARG A 28 12.29 9.47 27.01
CA ARG A 28 11.23 10.48 26.92
C ARG A 28 10.73 10.59 25.49
N ASN A 29 9.43 10.36 25.25
CA ASN A 29 8.78 10.42 23.93
C ASN A 29 9.47 9.56 22.85
N THR A 30 10.01 8.39 23.24
CA THR A 30 10.71 7.49 22.31
C THR A 30 9.90 6.27 21.92
N PHE A 31 8.78 6.01 22.55
CA PHE A 31 7.93 4.87 22.26
C PHE A 31 6.70 5.32 21.48
N THR A 32 6.46 4.69 20.35
CA THR A 32 5.23 4.87 19.55
C THR A 32 4.45 3.56 19.55
N CYS A 33 3.16 3.66 19.77
CA CYS A 33 2.21 2.58 19.61
C CYS A 33 1.13 3.03 18.64
N PHE A 34 0.78 2.17 17.71
CA PHE A 34 -0.29 2.34 16.75
C PHE A 34 -1.24 1.15 16.86
N LYS A 35 -2.54 1.39 16.76
CA LYS A 35 -3.56 0.35 16.73
C LYS A 35 -4.24 0.34 15.38
N ASP A 36 -4.22 -0.79 14.71
CA ASP A 36 -4.93 -1.00 13.46
C ASP A 36 -5.49 -2.41 13.45
N GLY A 37 -6.77 -2.50 13.35
CA GLY A 37 -7.41 -3.76 13.23
C GLY A 37 -7.49 -4.63 14.47
N GLY A 38 -7.49 -4.02 15.61
CA GLY A 38 -7.28 -4.76 16.84
C GLY A 38 -5.80 -5.10 17.09
N ASP A 39 -4.94 -4.92 16.08
CA ASP A 39 -3.51 -5.18 16.19
C ASP A 39 -2.78 -3.95 16.72
N TYR A 40 -1.90 -4.17 17.67
CA TYR A 40 -0.98 -3.16 18.15
C TYR A 40 0.37 -3.33 17.48
N VAL A 41 0.89 -2.28 16.85
CA VAL A 41 2.28 -2.21 16.39
C VAL A 41 3.00 -1.16 17.23
N TYR A 42 4.14 -1.52 17.78
CA TYR A 42 4.88 -0.65 18.68
C TYR A 42 6.39 -0.68 18.45
N ASN A 43 7.03 0.45 18.64
CA ASN A 43 8.48 0.59 18.51
C ASN A 43 9.02 1.67 19.43
N CYS A 44 10.19 1.41 20.02
CA CYS A 44 10.98 2.42 20.72
C CYS A 44 12.12 2.90 19.82
N PHE A 45 12.19 4.21 19.57
CA PHE A 45 13.21 4.82 18.71
C PHE A 45 14.53 5.17 19.43
N LYS A 46 14.71 4.75 20.69
CA LYS A 46 15.99 4.92 21.37
C LYS A 46 16.97 3.83 20.92
N LEU A 47 18.18 4.23 20.52
CA LEU A 47 19.18 3.38 19.86
C LEU A 47 19.43 2.04 20.60
N ASP A 48 19.53 2.08 21.94
CA ASP A 48 19.84 0.91 22.75
C ASP A 48 18.61 0.15 23.26
N CYS A 49 17.40 0.56 22.85
CA CYS A 49 16.17 -0.07 23.30
C CYS A 49 15.66 -1.06 22.24
N LYS A 50 15.59 -2.32 22.63
CA LYS A 50 15.10 -3.39 21.74
C LYS A 50 13.57 -3.56 21.79
N LEU A 51 12.83 -2.66 22.45
CA LEU A 51 11.38 -2.78 22.57
C LEU A 51 10.70 -2.41 21.26
N LYS A 52 10.38 -3.41 20.47
CA LYS A 52 9.56 -3.32 19.26
C LYS A 52 8.78 -4.61 19.08
N GLY A 53 7.66 -4.56 18.36
CA GLY A 53 6.87 -5.74 18.03
C GLY A 53 5.49 -5.41 17.54
N ALA A 54 4.73 -6.46 17.31
CA ALA A 54 3.31 -6.42 17.05
C ALA A 54 2.60 -7.40 18.00
N TYR A 55 1.35 -7.12 18.29
CA TYR A 55 0.47 -7.94 19.08
C TYR A 55 -0.90 -7.95 18.42
N SER A 56 -1.30 -9.11 17.94
CA SER A 56 -2.57 -9.32 17.24
C SER A 56 -3.65 -9.77 18.21
N THR A 57 -4.84 -9.21 18.06
CA THR A 57 -6.05 -9.68 18.72
C THR A 57 -6.84 -10.56 17.75
N ASP A 58 -7.38 -11.68 18.25
CA ASP A 58 -8.28 -12.49 17.43
C ASP A 58 -9.58 -11.71 17.19
N MET A 59 -9.89 -11.49 15.90
CA MET A 59 -11.14 -10.87 15.48
C MET A 59 -12.06 -11.89 14.81
N THR A 60 -13.36 -11.76 15.09
CA THR A 60 -14.39 -12.49 14.34
C THR A 60 -14.66 -11.82 12.98
N VAL A 61 -15.33 -12.55 12.08
CA VAL A 61 -15.73 -11.99 10.76
C VAL A 61 -16.65 -10.78 10.94
N GLU A 62 -17.55 -10.82 11.92
CA GLU A 62 -18.47 -9.74 12.24
C GLU A 62 -17.74 -8.50 12.74
N GLU A 63 -16.77 -8.65 13.63
CA GLU A 63 -15.94 -7.57 14.14
C GLU A 63 -15.10 -6.95 13.02
N LEU A 64 -14.51 -7.78 12.13
CA LEU A 64 -13.78 -7.29 10.96
C LEU A 64 -14.68 -6.48 10.02
N LYS A 65 -15.88 -7.00 9.70
CA LYS A 65 -16.86 -6.29 8.86
C LYS A 65 -17.32 -4.99 9.51
N LEU A 66 -17.62 -5.00 10.80
CA LEU A 66 -18.04 -3.82 11.55
C LEU A 66 -16.93 -2.75 11.56
N ARG A 67 -15.70 -3.16 11.76
CA ARG A 67 -14.53 -2.30 11.73
C ARG A 67 -14.33 -1.65 10.37
N MET A 68 -14.40 -2.43 9.30
CA MET A 68 -14.24 -1.92 7.92
C MET A 68 -15.39 -1.01 7.50
N ALA A 69 -16.57 -1.20 8.08
CA ALA A 69 -17.74 -0.34 7.88
C ALA A 69 -17.67 0.98 8.67
N GLN A 70 -16.80 1.08 9.69
CA GLN A 70 -16.63 2.35 10.41
C GLN A 70 -15.94 3.35 9.48
N PRO A 71 -16.53 4.53 9.24
CA PRO A 71 -15.87 5.57 8.46
C PRO A 71 -14.57 5.94 9.19
N ARG A 72 -13.43 5.55 8.63
CA ARG A 72 -12.21 6.25 8.96
C ARG A 72 -12.48 7.70 8.60
N ASN A 73 -12.08 8.67 9.40
CA ASN A 73 -12.28 10.12 9.22
C ASN A 73 -11.87 10.67 7.83
N THR A 74 -12.12 9.90 6.80
CA THR A 74 -12.11 10.27 5.41
C THR A 74 -13.54 10.72 5.10
N ASN A 75 -13.70 11.92 4.59
CA ASN A 75 -14.94 12.51 4.13
C ASN A 75 -15.65 11.57 3.12
N ASP A 76 -16.32 10.52 3.60
CA ASP A 76 -17.00 9.52 2.77
C ASP A 76 -18.20 10.10 1.98
N ASN A 77 -18.53 11.38 2.19
CA ASN A 77 -19.51 12.15 1.42
C ASN A 77 -18.87 13.21 0.52
N LYS A 78 -17.54 13.21 0.35
CA LYS A 78 -16.92 14.12 -0.61
C LYS A 78 -17.13 13.56 -2.01
N GLU A 79 -17.94 14.25 -2.80
CA GLU A 79 -18.02 13.99 -4.23
C GLU A 79 -16.61 13.98 -4.82
N LEU A 80 -16.21 12.85 -5.45
CA LEU A 80 -14.87 12.69 -6.00
C LEU A 80 -14.65 13.73 -7.10
N GLN A 81 -13.75 14.67 -6.87
CA GLN A 81 -13.45 15.74 -7.81
C GLN A 81 -12.28 15.33 -8.71
N PRO A 82 -12.38 15.55 -10.03
CA PRO A 82 -11.24 15.33 -10.92
C PRO A 82 -10.02 16.09 -10.43
N LEU A 83 -8.86 15.43 -10.43
CA LEU A 83 -7.59 16.09 -10.14
C LEU A 83 -7.23 17.02 -11.28
N VAL A 84 -6.96 18.29 -10.95
CA VAL A 84 -6.27 19.23 -11.84
C VAL A 84 -4.81 19.29 -11.39
N TYR A 85 -3.90 18.97 -12.29
CA TYR A 85 -2.47 19.03 -11.96
C TYR A 85 -2.04 20.46 -11.62
N PRO A 86 -1.21 20.64 -10.58
CA PRO A 86 -0.50 21.89 -10.37
C PRO A 86 0.36 22.24 -11.59
N GLU A 87 0.59 23.53 -11.85
CA GLU A 87 1.37 24.02 -12.99
C GLU A 87 2.79 23.42 -13.09
N TYR A 88 3.35 23.00 -11.96
CA TYR A 88 4.67 22.36 -11.91
C TYR A 88 4.66 20.87 -12.24
N VAL A 89 3.51 20.26 -12.49
CA VAL A 89 3.38 18.88 -12.98
C VAL A 89 3.15 18.96 -14.50
N VAL A 90 4.17 18.60 -15.25
CA VAL A 90 4.22 18.82 -16.70
C VAL A 90 4.41 17.50 -17.46
N GLN A 91 4.15 17.54 -18.75
CA GLN A 91 4.51 16.42 -19.65
C GLN A 91 6.04 16.23 -19.69
N PRO A 92 6.53 14.99 -19.75
CA PRO A 92 7.95 14.73 -19.92
C PRO A 92 8.51 15.36 -21.20
N THR A 93 9.71 15.92 -21.08
CA THR A 93 10.51 16.39 -22.23
C THR A 93 11.90 15.73 -22.18
N SER A 94 12.65 15.78 -23.28
CA SER A 94 14.02 15.23 -23.35
C SER A 94 14.96 15.75 -22.26
N ASP A 95 14.70 16.94 -21.72
CA ASP A 95 15.56 17.59 -20.73
C ASP A 95 15.34 17.04 -19.30
N HIS A 96 14.29 16.24 -19.09
CA HIS A 96 13.98 15.64 -17.78
C HIS A 96 14.80 14.36 -17.53
N VAL A 97 16.13 14.49 -17.54
CA VAL A 97 17.09 13.38 -17.49
C VAL A 97 16.85 12.42 -16.30
N LEU A 98 16.52 12.96 -15.11
CA LEU A 98 16.23 12.13 -13.93
C LEU A 98 15.00 11.23 -14.14
N LEU A 99 13.97 11.79 -14.77
CA LEU A 99 12.77 11.04 -15.08
C LEU A 99 13.07 9.93 -16.11
N HIS A 100 13.81 10.23 -17.16
CA HIS A 100 14.17 9.24 -18.19
C HIS A 100 14.98 8.09 -17.59
N LYS A 101 16.00 8.38 -16.79
CA LYS A 101 16.76 7.33 -16.07
C LYS A 101 15.86 6.45 -15.18
N PHE A 102 14.85 7.03 -14.56
CA PHE A 102 13.89 6.30 -13.75
C PHE A 102 12.97 5.42 -14.60
N ILE A 103 12.46 5.97 -15.71
CA ILE A 103 11.65 5.24 -16.69
C ILE A 103 12.44 4.05 -17.24
N ASP A 104 13.67 4.26 -17.67
CA ASP A 104 14.56 3.21 -18.19
C ASP A 104 14.84 2.13 -17.14
N LYS A 105 15.14 2.55 -15.89
CA LYS A 105 15.44 1.62 -14.80
C LYS A 105 14.31 0.64 -14.53
N TYR A 106 13.06 1.10 -14.62
CA TYR A 106 11.89 0.27 -14.31
C TYR A 106 11.07 -0.10 -15.54
N ASP A 107 11.54 0.23 -16.76
CA ASP A 107 10.84 -0.01 -18.02
C ASP A 107 9.37 0.47 -17.97
N LEU A 108 9.20 1.78 -17.83
CA LEU A 108 7.91 2.44 -17.66
C LEU A 108 7.54 3.33 -18.85
N HIS A 109 8.09 3.07 -20.03
CA HIS A 109 8.00 3.93 -21.23
C HIS A 109 6.56 4.24 -21.67
N ASN A 110 5.62 3.32 -21.45
CA ASN A 110 4.24 3.43 -21.94
C ASN A 110 3.22 3.73 -20.81
N GLU A 111 3.69 4.18 -19.65
CA GLU A 111 2.82 4.33 -18.48
C GLU A 111 2.20 5.73 -18.35
N GLY A 112 2.43 6.63 -19.30
CA GLY A 112 1.84 7.97 -19.29
C GLY A 112 2.26 8.82 -18.09
N LEU A 113 3.51 8.64 -17.63
CA LEU A 113 4.03 9.39 -16.49
C LEU A 113 4.07 10.89 -16.78
N MET A 114 3.79 11.68 -15.74
CA MET A 114 4.05 13.12 -15.71
C MET A 114 5.32 13.41 -14.89
N TYR A 115 5.81 14.62 -14.95
CA TYR A 115 6.96 15.05 -14.18
C TYR A 115 6.65 16.26 -13.31
N ASP A 116 6.91 16.14 -12.02
CA ASP A 116 6.91 17.27 -11.08
C ASP A 116 8.29 17.92 -11.11
N VAL A 117 8.39 19.08 -11.77
CA VAL A 117 9.65 19.82 -11.92
C VAL A 117 10.08 20.49 -10.62
N LYS A 118 9.15 20.79 -9.71
CA LYS A 118 9.42 21.44 -8.43
C LYS A 118 10.11 20.50 -7.46
N ASP A 119 9.51 19.33 -7.25
CA ASP A 119 9.97 18.34 -6.27
C ASP A 119 10.68 17.14 -6.91
N ARG A 120 10.95 17.21 -8.24
CA ARG A 120 11.64 16.19 -9.03
C ARG A 120 11.07 14.78 -8.81
N ARG A 121 9.77 14.63 -9.12
CA ARG A 121 9.04 13.36 -8.94
C ARG A 121 8.55 12.80 -10.27
N ALA A 122 8.68 11.49 -10.44
CA ALA A 122 7.90 10.76 -11.43
C ALA A 122 6.46 10.65 -10.91
N VAL A 123 5.50 11.16 -11.68
CA VAL A 123 4.10 11.26 -11.27
C VAL A 123 3.27 10.24 -12.05
N PHE A 124 2.64 9.32 -11.32
CA PHE A 124 1.79 8.27 -11.84
C PHE A 124 0.33 8.73 -11.75
N PRO A 125 -0.37 8.93 -12.90
CA PRO A 125 -1.78 9.29 -12.90
C PRO A 125 -2.65 8.12 -12.44
N ILE A 126 -3.68 8.43 -11.67
CA ILE A 126 -4.67 7.45 -11.22
C ILE A 126 -6.03 7.85 -11.79
N HIS A 127 -6.53 7.00 -12.69
CA HIS A 127 -7.82 7.19 -13.32
C HIS A 127 -8.87 6.28 -12.68
N TYR A 128 -10.06 6.82 -12.53
CA TYR A 128 -11.25 6.08 -12.13
C TYR A 128 -12.39 6.43 -13.08
N ASN A 129 -12.99 5.42 -13.71
CA ASN A 129 -14.03 5.61 -14.73
C ASN A 129 -13.61 6.62 -15.84
N GLY A 130 -12.35 6.52 -16.29
CA GLY A 130 -11.80 7.38 -17.34
C GLY A 130 -11.47 8.83 -16.92
N ARG A 131 -11.70 9.19 -15.65
CA ARG A 131 -11.39 10.52 -15.11
C ARG A 131 -10.13 10.46 -14.25
N LEU A 132 -9.26 11.45 -14.39
CA LEU A 132 -8.10 11.61 -13.51
C LEU A 132 -8.59 11.98 -12.10
N LEU A 133 -8.47 11.03 -11.17
CA LEU A 133 -8.94 11.19 -9.79
C LEU A 133 -7.83 11.64 -8.83
N ASP A 134 -6.65 11.07 -9.00
CA ASP A 134 -5.50 11.29 -8.12
C ASP A 134 -4.19 11.10 -8.90
N ALA A 135 -3.08 11.36 -8.26
CA ALA A 135 -1.76 11.00 -8.76
C ALA A 135 -0.81 10.72 -7.61
N VAL A 136 0.16 9.87 -7.86
CA VAL A 136 1.20 9.52 -6.88
C VAL A 136 2.56 9.88 -7.44
N GLY A 137 3.31 10.70 -6.72
CA GLY A 137 4.65 11.15 -7.10
C GLY A 137 5.76 10.40 -6.38
N ARG A 138 6.65 9.76 -7.12
CA ARG A 138 7.86 9.11 -6.60
C ARG A 138 9.05 10.07 -6.66
N ALA A 139 9.69 10.37 -5.54
CA ALA A 139 10.91 11.18 -5.51
C ALA A 139 12.06 10.50 -6.28
N LEU A 140 12.75 11.24 -7.14
CA LEU A 140 13.82 10.75 -8.00
C LEU A 140 15.23 10.99 -7.46
N ASP A 141 15.35 11.88 -6.48
CA ASP A 141 16.63 12.33 -5.91
C ASP A 141 16.78 12.04 -4.42
N GLY A 142 15.95 11.13 -3.90
CA GLY A 142 15.96 10.76 -2.48
C GLY A 142 15.21 11.73 -1.56
N ALA A 143 14.48 12.72 -2.12
CA ALA A 143 13.67 13.62 -1.30
C ALA A 143 12.60 12.90 -0.47
N VAL A 144 12.27 13.46 0.68
CA VAL A 144 11.26 12.94 1.62
C VAL A 144 10.02 13.84 1.53
N PRO A 145 8.82 13.27 1.48
CA PRO A 145 8.50 11.82 1.49
C PRO A 145 8.86 11.13 0.18
N LYS A 146 9.24 9.85 0.27
CA LYS A 146 9.55 9.00 -0.89
C LYS A 146 8.38 8.93 -1.89
N TRP A 147 7.15 8.82 -1.38
CA TRP A 147 5.91 8.87 -2.13
C TRP A 147 5.06 10.07 -1.68
N TYR A 148 4.45 10.76 -2.62
CA TYR A 148 3.60 11.94 -2.38
C TYR A 148 2.26 11.77 -3.10
N ARG A 149 1.16 12.14 -2.44
CA ARG A 149 -0.21 12.09 -2.98
C ARG A 149 -0.67 13.48 -3.37
N TYR A 150 -1.13 13.66 -4.61
CA TYR A 150 -1.53 14.98 -5.10
C TYR A 150 -2.94 15.39 -4.68
N SER A 151 -3.88 14.44 -4.60
CA SER A 151 -5.22 14.71 -4.06
C SER A 151 -5.58 13.86 -2.84
N GLY A 152 -5.02 12.66 -2.74
CA GLY A 152 -5.34 11.72 -1.67
C GLY A 152 -6.74 11.09 -1.77
N GLN A 153 -7.38 11.17 -2.94
CA GLN A 153 -8.75 10.65 -3.13
C GLN A 153 -8.78 9.16 -3.48
N ALA A 154 -7.74 8.62 -4.11
CA ALA A 154 -7.70 7.21 -4.47
C ALA A 154 -7.14 6.35 -3.34
N ASP A 155 -7.78 5.25 -3.00
CA ASP A 155 -7.30 4.29 -1.99
C ASP A 155 -6.33 3.27 -2.57
N PHE A 156 -6.38 3.05 -3.87
CA PHE A 156 -5.59 2.05 -4.59
C PHE A 156 -5.27 2.52 -6.02
N PHE A 157 -4.31 1.85 -6.64
CA PHE A 157 -4.00 1.94 -8.07
C PHE A 157 -4.11 0.55 -8.69
N THR A 158 -4.67 0.46 -9.90
CA THR A 158 -4.70 -0.79 -10.66
C THR A 158 -4.04 -0.62 -12.01
N LYS A 159 -3.32 -1.66 -12.44
CA LYS A 159 -2.85 -1.81 -13.82
C LYS A 159 -3.38 -3.11 -14.38
N ARG A 160 -4.00 -3.02 -15.54
CA ARG A 160 -4.51 -4.15 -16.31
C ARG A 160 -4.00 -4.04 -17.74
N VAL A 161 -3.28 -5.04 -18.21
CA VAL A 161 -2.79 -5.14 -19.59
C VAL A 161 -3.75 -5.95 -20.44
N ASN A 162 -4.20 -7.09 -19.92
CA ASN A 162 -5.23 -7.92 -20.58
C ASN A 162 -6.61 -7.57 -19.98
N PRO A 163 -7.59 -7.14 -20.81
CA PRO A 163 -8.96 -6.86 -20.35
C PRO A 163 -9.63 -8.04 -19.63
N ASP A 164 -9.30 -9.27 -20.03
CA ASP A 164 -9.89 -10.50 -19.48
C ASP A 164 -9.20 -10.97 -18.19
N ALA A 165 -8.17 -10.27 -17.71
CA ALA A 165 -7.51 -10.60 -16.45
C ALA A 165 -8.48 -10.45 -15.28
N ASP A 166 -8.66 -11.50 -14.50
CA ASP A 166 -9.64 -11.60 -13.41
C ASP A 166 -9.04 -11.96 -12.05
N VAL A 167 -7.71 -12.01 -11.95
CA VAL A 167 -6.99 -12.24 -10.70
C VAL A 167 -6.27 -10.95 -10.26
N ALA A 168 -6.55 -10.48 -9.05
CA ALA A 168 -5.82 -9.35 -8.48
C ALA A 168 -4.54 -9.80 -7.77
N VAL A 169 -3.42 -9.16 -8.07
CA VAL A 169 -2.18 -9.31 -7.30
C VAL A 169 -1.92 -8.03 -6.53
N VAL A 170 -2.10 -8.11 -5.22
CA VAL A 170 -1.98 -6.98 -4.29
C VAL A 170 -0.52 -6.78 -3.89
N VAL A 171 -0.02 -5.58 -4.13
CA VAL A 171 1.37 -5.16 -3.87
C VAL A 171 1.42 -3.82 -3.12
N GLU A 172 2.60 -3.40 -2.68
CA GLU A 172 2.74 -2.19 -1.87
C GLU A 172 2.82 -0.89 -2.69
N ASP A 173 3.38 -0.92 -3.90
CA ASP A 173 3.61 0.30 -4.67
C ASP A 173 3.17 0.19 -6.15
N VAL A 174 2.98 1.37 -6.77
CA VAL A 174 2.50 1.51 -8.15
C VAL A 174 3.42 0.84 -9.17
N ILE A 175 4.75 0.90 -8.96
CA ILE A 175 5.71 0.30 -9.89
C ILE A 175 5.57 -1.22 -9.86
N SER A 176 5.46 -1.79 -8.67
CA SER A 176 5.21 -3.23 -8.46
C SER A 176 3.91 -3.67 -9.13
N ALA A 177 2.83 -2.89 -9.03
CA ALA A 177 1.56 -3.20 -9.70
C ALA A 177 1.68 -3.17 -11.22
N ILE A 178 2.38 -2.18 -11.79
CA ILE A 178 2.67 -2.13 -13.23
C ILE A 178 3.45 -3.37 -13.67
N LYS A 179 4.49 -3.73 -12.92
CA LYS A 179 5.34 -4.89 -13.24
C LYS A 179 4.58 -6.21 -13.15
N VAL A 180 3.70 -6.39 -12.15
CA VAL A 180 2.82 -7.56 -12.10
C VAL A 180 2.08 -7.75 -13.43
N SER A 181 1.38 -6.74 -13.92
CA SER A 181 0.59 -6.84 -15.15
C SER A 181 1.42 -7.03 -16.42
N HIS A 182 2.67 -6.52 -16.44
CA HIS A 182 3.58 -6.75 -17.55
C HIS A 182 4.17 -8.17 -17.54
N PHE A 183 4.60 -8.66 -16.38
CA PHE A 183 5.19 -9.99 -16.26
C PHE A 183 4.15 -11.11 -16.35
N VAL A 184 2.93 -10.84 -15.89
CA VAL A 184 1.82 -11.79 -15.81
C VAL A 184 0.55 -11.14 -16.37
N PRO A 185 0.38 -11.13 -17.71
CA PRO A 185 -0.77 -10.45 -18.34
C PRO A 185 -2.14 -11.00 -17.94
N SER A 186 -2.22 -12.23 -17.39
CA SER A 186 -3.45 -12.81 -16.81
C SER A 186 -3.83 -12.20 -15.46
N ALA A 187 -2.97 -11.37 -14.86
CA ALA A 187 -3.20 -10.72 -13.59
C ALA A 187 -3.38 -9.21 -13.73
N VAL A 188 -4.11 -8.65 -12.77
CA VAL A 188 -4.24 -7.21 -12.53
C VAL A 188 -3.33 -6.84 -11.37
N GLY A 189 -2.34 -5.98 -11.60
CA GLY A 189 -1.54 -5.41 -10.54
C GLY A 189 -2.38 -4.42 -9.72
N PHE A 190 -2.44 -4.61 -8.41
CA PHE A 190 -3.26 -3.84 -7.48
C PHE A 190 -2.37 -3.27 -6.37
N ALA A 191 -2.05 -1.97 -6.41
CA ALA A 191 -1.27 -1.31 -5.37
C ALA A 191 -2.16 -0.62 -4.34
N ILE A 192 -1.91 -0.88 -3.07
CA ILE A 192 -2.57 -0.20 -1.95
C ILE A 192 -1.85 1.13 -1.72
N LEU A 193 -2.58 2.25 -1.85
CA LEU A 193 -2.03 3.59 -1.68
C LEU A 193 -2.11 4.12 -0.24
N GLY A 194 -2.15 3.21 0.72
CA GLY A 194 -2.22 3.49 2.14
C GLY A 194 -1.51 2.41 2.95
N THR A 195 -1.72 2.43 4.25
CA THR A 195 -1.10 1.49 5.18
C THR A 195 -1.97 0.28 5.52
N SER A 196 -3.23 0.26 5.06
CA SER A 196 -4.20 -0.76 5.45
C SER A 196 -5.31 -0.93 4.42
N LEU A 197 -5.95 -2.08 4.44
CA LEU A 197 -7.16 -2.36 3.68
C LEU A 197 -8.35 -1.59 4.27
N ASN A 198 -9.18 -1.02 3.40
CA ASN A 198 -10.42 -0.35 3.76
C ASN A 198 -11.61 -0.92 2.98
N VAL A 199 -12.82 -0.46 3.28
CA VAL A 199 -14.05 -0.95 2.63
C VAL A 199 -14.01 -0.76 1.10
N THR A 200 -13.49 0.36 0.62
CA THR A 200 -13.38 0.65 -0.81
C THR A 200 -12.47 -0.37 -1.50
N ILE A 201 -11.29 -0.63 -0.93
CA ILE A 201 -10.35 -1.64 -1.44
C ILE A 201 -11.01 -3.02 -1.44
N MET A 202 -11.66 -3.41 -0.33
CA MET A 202 -12.29 -4.72 -0.21
C MET A 202 -13.43 -4.93 -1.21
N LYS A 203 -14.25 -3.90 -1.45
CA LYS A 203 -15.31 -3.96 -2.48
C LYS A 203 -14.70 -4.22 -3.86
N HIS A 204 -13.63 -3.50 -4.23
CA HIS A 204 -12.98 -3.69 -5.52
C HIS A 204 -12.26 -5.03 -5.64
N LEU A 205 -11.61 -5.50 -4.57
CA LEU A 205 -11.04 -6.85 -4.55
C LEU A 205 -12.12 -7.93 -4.71
N GLY A 206 -13.33 -7.70 -4.21
CA GLY A 206 -14.48 -8.58 -4.37
C GLY A 206 -14.99 -8.73 -5.82
N GLU A 207 -14.54 -7.90 -6.75
CA GLU A 207 -14.89 -7.97 -8.18
C GLU A 207 -14.02 -8.98 -8.96
N PHE A 208 -12.94 -9.49 -8.34
CA PHE A 208 -12.04 -10.46 -8.96
C PHE A 208 -12.47 -11.89 -8.66
N ARG A 209 -12.01 -12.83 -9.47
CA ARG A 209 -12.21 -14.27 -9.25
C ARG A 209 -11.35 -14.80 -8.09
N GLU A 210 -10.16 -14.23 -7.95
CA GLU A 210 -9.16 -14.63 -6.98
C GLU A 210 -8.24 -13.47 -6.63
N VAL A 211 -7.65 -13.52 -5.44
CA VAL A 211 -6.70 -12.51 -4.96
C VAL A 211 -5.38 -13.19 -4.53
N VAL A 212 -4.26 -12.62 -4.95
CA VAL A 212 -2.92 -12.99 -4.46
C VAL A 212 -2.35 -11.80 -3.71
N ILE A 213 -1.93 -11.99 -2.47
CA ILE A 213 -1.23 -10.97 -1.68
C ILE A 213 0.27 -11.19 -1.83
N ALA A 214 0.98 -10.22 -2.40
CA ALA A 214 2.42 -10.28 -2.71
C ALA A 214 3.09 -8.95 -2.30
N LEU A 215 3.12 -8.67 -0.99
CA LEU A 215 3.76 -7.46 -0.45
C LEU A 215 5.29 -7.63 -0.42
N ASP A 216 6.00 -6.53 -0.21
CA ASP A 216 7.47 -6.52 -0.17
C ASP A 216 7.99 -7.52 0.88
N ARG A 217 9.21 -8.02 0.69
CA ARG A 217 9.83 -9.09 1.48
C ARG A 217 9.79 -8.86 3.00
N ASP A 218 9.94 -7.63 3.44
CA ASP A 218 9.95 -7.27 4.86
C ASP A 218 8.55 -7.20 5.48
N ALA A 219 7.49 -7.31 4.66
CA ALA A 219 6.09 -7.27 5.07
C ALA A 219 5.43 -8.67 5.18
N THR A 220 6.19 -9.74 5.37
CA THR A 220 5.68 -11.13 5.42
C THR A 220 4.49 -11.30 6.37
N HIS A 221 4.58 -10.75 7.58
CA HIS A 221 3.48 -10.82 8.55
C HIS A 221 2.20 -10.16 8.01
N LYS A 222 2.35 -8.99 7.40
CA LYS A 222 1.25 -8.22 6.81
C LYS A 222 0.66 -8.93 5.59
N THR A 223 1.48 -9.60 4.79
CA THR A 223 1.02 -10.45 3.67
C THR A 223 0.06 -11.52 4.15
N LEU A 224 0.40 -12.25 5.21
CA LEU A 224 -0.43 -13.30 5.78
C LEU A 224 -1.70 -12.74 6.46
N GLN A 225 -1.58 -11.60 7.12
CA GLN A 225 -2.71 -10.88 7.70
C GLN A 225 -3.69 -10.43 6.61
N TYR A 226 -3.22 -9.79 5.55
CA TYR A 226 -4.06 -9.31 4.45
C TYR A 226 -4.72 -10.47 3.69
N LYS A 227 -3.99 -11.57 3.47
CA LYS A 227 -4.58 -12.78 2.90
C LYS A 227 -5.82 -13.21 3.70
N ARG A 228 -5.69 -13.30 5.03
CA ARG A 228 -6.81 -13.69 5.92
C ARG A 228 -7.95 -12.65 5.89
N GLU A 229 -7.62 -11.37 5.94
CA GLU A 229 -8.62 -10.29 5.93
C GLU A 229 -9.44 -10.28 4.63
N VAL A 230 -8.77 -10.39 3.47
CA VAL A 230 -9.43 -10.44 2.16
C VAL A 230 -10.32 -11.68 2.05
N GLU A 231 -9.80 -12.86 2.40
CA GLU A 231 -10.53 -14.13 2.35
C GLU A 231 -11.80 -14.07 3.21
N LEU A 232 -11.69 -13.57 4.44
CA LEU A 232 -12.82 -13.44 5.37
C LEU A 232 -13.85 -12.43 4.90
N TRP A 233 -13.42 -11.31 4.33
CA TRP A 233 -14.33 -10.25 3.94
C TRP A 233 -15.03 -10.52 2.60
N THR A 234 -14.28 -10.99 1.61
CA THR A 234 -14.79 -11.19 0.24
C THR A 234 -15.36 -12.59 0.01
N GLY A 235 -14.90 -13.59 0.78
CA GLY A 235 -15.19 -15.00 0.53
C GLY A 235 -14.45 -15.58 -0.68
N LEU A 236 -13.55 -14.83 -1.31
CA LEU A 236 -12.81 -15.26 -2.49
C LEU A 236 -11.63 -16.17 -2.14
N PRO A 237 -11.23 -17.08 -3.03
CA PRO A 237 -9.94 -17.75 -2.93
C PRO A 237 -8.82 -16.68 -2.83
N THR A 238 -8.07 -16.73 -1.72
CA THR A 238 -7.01 -15.76 -1.50
C THR A 238 -5.72 -16.47 -1.12
N ARG A 239 -4.66 -16.22 -1.88
CA ARG A 239 -3.34 -16.83 -1.68
C ARG A 239 -2.32 -15.78 -1.24
N ALA A 240 -1.24 -16.21 -0.60
CA ALA A 240 -0.11 -15.38 -0.24
C ALA A 240 1.13 -15.84 -1.01
N LEU A 241 1.81 -14.91 -1.66
CA LEU A 241 3.13 -15.12 -2.26
C LEU A 241 4.16 -14.37 -1.43
N LEU A 242 5.05 -15.10 -0.78
CA LEU A 242 6.17 -14.50 -0.06
C LEU A 242 7.32 -14.26 -1.04
N LEU A 243 7.66 -13.00 -1.25
CA LEU A 243 8.67 -12.60 -2.21
C LEU A 243 10.10 -12.72 -1.65
N ASP A 244 11.04 -13.05 -2.51
CA ASP A 244 12.48 -13.02 -2.20
C ASP A 244 13.05 -11.60 -2.33
N ASP A 245 12.47 -10.78 -3.24
CA ASP A 245 12.72 -9.34 -3.36
C ASP A 245 11.46 -8.63 -3.88
N ASP A 246 11.47 -7.29 -3.89
CA ASP A 246 10.32 -6.52 -4.40
C ASP A 246 10.08 -6.84 -5.89
N ILE A 247 8.84 -7.10 -6.24
CA ILE A 247 8.45 -7.57 -7.59
C ILE A 247 8.89 -6.61 -8.71
N LYS A 248 9.04 -5.32 -8.39
CA LYS A 248 9.54 -4.29 -9.33
C LYS A 248 10.97 -4.54 -9.82
N TYR A 249 11.75 -5.37 -9.13
CA TYR A 249 13.10 -5.74 -9.56
C TYR A 249 13.11 -6.97 -10.48
N GLY A 250 11.99 -7.64 -10.65
CA GLY A 250 11.83 -8.70 -11.63
C GLY A 250 12.60 -9.97 -11.31
N VAL A 251 12.70 -10.35 -10.04
CA VAL A 251 13.32 -11.62 -9.63
C VAL A 251 12.61 -12.77 -10.31
N GLN A 252 13.34 -13.52 -11.13
CA GLN A 252 12.78 -14.54 -12.02
C GLN A 252 11.97 -15.60 -11.26
N ASP A 253 12.49 -16.04 -10.11
CA ASP A 253 11.84 -17.09 -9.31
C ASP A 253 10.51 -16.62 -8.70
N ASP A 254 10.43 -15.36 -8.25
CA ASP A 254 9.20 -14.77 -7.76
C ASP A 254 8.13 -14.66 -8.86
N ILE A 255 8.56 -14.25 -10.06
CA ILE A 255 7.67 -14.16 -11.22
C ILE A 255 7.20 -15.54 -11.66
N MET A 256 8.07 -16.54 -11.66
CA MET A 256 7.69 -17.92 -12.01
C MET A 256 6.70 -18.49 -10.99
N ARG A 257 6.97 -18.34 -9.69
CA ARG A 257 6.04 -18.75 -8.63
C ARG A 257 4.67 -18.07 -8.78
N LEU A 258 4.67 -16.78 -9.09
CA LEU A 258 3.42 -16.05 -9.34
C LEU A 258 2.66 -16.63 -10.55
N LYS A 259 3.36 -16.94 -11.66
CA LYS A 259 2.74 -17.56 -12.86
C LYS A 259 2.19 -18.96 -12.59
N GLU A 260 2.88 -19.75 -11.77
CA GLU A 260 2.44 -21.10 -11.40
C GLU A 260 1.20 -21.09 -10.47
N MET A 261 1.02 -19.98 -9.77
CA MET A 261 -0.16 -19.79 -8.90
C MET A 261 -1.42 -19.40 -9.68
N LEU A 262 -1.31 -18.85 -10.86
CA LEU A 262 -2.42 -18.28 -11.65
C LEU A 262 -2.84 -19.20 -12.81
#